data_0bcc384d9190ce4a38a982d581638260
#
_entry.id   0bcc384d9190ce4a38a982d581638260
#
_cell.length_a   1.000
_cell.length_b   1.000
_cell.length_c   1.000
_cell.angle_alpha   90.00
_cell.angle_beta   90.00
_cell.angle_gamma   90.00
#
_symmetry.space_group_name_H-M   'P 1'
#
loop_
_entity.id
_entity.type
_entity.pdbx_description
1 polymer ?
#
loop_
_entity_poly.entity_id
_entity_poly.type
_entity_poly.pdbx_seq_one_letter_code
_entity_poly.pdbx_strand_id
1 'polypeptide(L)'
;KSIDISVTPNRPDCLGIRGIARDLSSVGVGKLTEIKRKKIKQITKHVIKTSINKEKDQGCLTFGSCYIKNITNKESPDWLKSKLIALGLKPISAVVDITNYVMFDLNRPLHAYNADKIDKELIVRNSKVGESFEALDNKEYKLDNGMCVIADKSGVLGLGGIIGGVTTSTEQ
;
A
#
# COMPACT_ATOMS: atom_id res chain seq x y z
N LYS A 1 11.81 19.35 13.67
CA LYS A 1 11.60 18.59 14.91
C LYS A 1 10.53 17.54 14.66
N SER A 2 10.79 16.30 14.98
CA SER A 2 9.79 15.21 15.00
C SER A 2 9.19 15.08 16.41
N ILE A 3 7.97 14.59 16.47
CA ILE A 3 7.24 14.29 17.70
C ILE A 3 6.89 12.81 17.63
N ASP A 4 7.27 12.07 18.65
CA ASP A 4 6.87 10.67 18.81
C ASP A 4 5.55 10.62 19.58
N ILE A 5 4.57 9.86 19.04
CA ILE A 5 3.23 9.77 19.59
C ILE A 5 2.86 8.30 19.75
N SER A 6 2.65 7.88 21.00
CA SER A 6 2.09 6.55 21.29
C SER A 6 0.59 6.55 21.07
N VAL A 7 0.15 5.71 20.14
CA VAL A 7 -1.28 5.52 19.82
C VAL A 7 -1.78 4.24 20.47
N THR A 8 -2.89 4.31 21.18
CA THR A 8 -3.51 3.14 21.81
C THR A 8 -4.12 2.20 20.77
N PRO A 9 -4.16 0.87 21.00
CA PRO A 9 -4.64 -0.11 20.02
C PRO A 9 -6.08 0.09 19.53
N ASN A 10 -6.91 0.74 20.32
CA ASN A 10 -8.30 1.06 19.96
C ASN A 10 -8.45 2.31 19.05
N ARG A 11 -7.35 2.97 18.70
CA ARG A 11 -7.34 4.17 17.85
C ARG A 11 -6.48 3.99 16.60
N PRO A 12 -6.71 2.92 15.80
CA PRO A 12 -5.95 2.69 14.57
C PRO A 12 -6.11 3.83 13.55
N ASP A 13 -7.18 4.61 13.64
CA ASP A 13 -7.45 5.80 12.84
C ASP A 13 -6.43 6.92 13.07
N CYS A 14 -5.72 6.91 14.20
CA CYS A 14 -4.68 7.88 14.57
C CYS A 14 -3.25 7.43 14.22
N LEU A 15 -3.06 6.29 13.56
CA LEU A 15 -1.74 5.83 13.10
C LEU A 15 -1.18 6.64 11.93
N GLY A 16 -1.95 7.56 11.34
CA GLY A 16 -1.49 8.51 10.33
C GLY A 16 -1.64 9.96 10.80
N ILE A 17 -0.82 10.84 10.21
CA ILE A 17 -0.78 12.27 10.56
C ILE A 17 -2.16 12.91 10.51
N ARG A 18 -2.96 12.57 9.51
CA ARG A 18 -4.30 13.16 9.35
C ARG A 18 -5.29 12.72 10.44
N GLY A 19 -5.19 11.50 10.95
CA GLY A 19 -6.01 11.05 12.08
C GLY A 19 -5.68 11.84 13.35
N ILE A 20 -4.40 12.04 13.63
CA ILE A 20 -3.94 12.87 14.74
C ILE A 20 -4.40 14.31 14.58
N ALA A 21 -4.25 14.89 13.40
CA ALA A 21 -4.69 16.27 13.12
C ALA A 21 -6.21 16.45 13.31
N ARG A 22 -7.01 15.43 12.96
CA ARG A 22 -8.46 15.42 13.21
C ARG A 22 -8.76 15.42 14.71
N ASP A 23 -8.08 14.59 15.48
CA ASP A 23 -8.24 14.53 16.95
C ASP A 23 -7.87 15.86 17.63
N LEU A 24 -6.72 16.41 17.29
CA LEU A 24 -6.31 17.72 17.80
C LEU A 24 -7.31 18.83 17.45
N SER A 25 -7.89 18.77 16.24
CA SER A 25 -8.91 19.73 15.83
C SER A 25 -10.20 19.59 16.64
N SER A 26 -10.58 18.36 17.01
CA SER A 26 -11.79 18.10 17.80
C SER A 26 -11.75 18.66 19.21
N VAL A 27 -10.55 18.79 19.78
CA VAL A 27 -10.31 19.38 21.12
C VAL A 27 -9.85 20.85 21.06
N GLY A 28 -9.97 21.49 19.90
CA GLY A 28 -9.71 22.93 19.75
C GLY A 28 -8.24 23.35 19.67
N VAL A 29 -7.30 22.42 19.56
CA VAL A 29 -5.86 22.74 19.44
C VAL A 29 -5.52 23.35 18.07
N GLY A 30 -6.34 23.12 17.05
CA GLY A 30 -6.13 23.67 15.71
C GLY A 30 -7.35 23.45 14.83
N LYS A 31 -7.23 23.82 13.56
CA LYS A 31 -8.27 23.63 12.56
C LYS A 31 -7.78 22.64 11.48
N LEU A 32 -8.53 21.56 11.28
CA LEU A 32 -8.20 20.58 10.25
C LEU A 32 -8.34 21.21 8.86
N THR A 33 -7.24 21.21 8.10
CA THR A 33 -7.25 21.70 6.71
C THR A 33 -7.82 20.64 5.79
N GLU A 34 -8.71 21.04 4.89
CA GLU A 34 -9.24 20.14 3.87
C GLU A 34 -8.17 19.76 2.83
N ILE A 35 -8.19 18.50 2.40
CA ILE A 35 -7.34 18.05 1.30
C ILE A 35 -7.94 18.54 0.00
N LYS A 36 -7.26 19.46 -0.66
CA LYS A 36 -7.62 19.90 -2.01
C LYS A 36 -7.30 18.77 -3.00
N ARG A 37 -8.30 17.98 -3.36
CA ARG A 37 -8.15 16.90 -4.34
C ARG A 37 -8.22 17.46 -5.74
N LYS A 38 -7.15 17.27 -6.52
CA LYS A 38 -7.21 17.53 -7.96
C LYS A 38 -7.99 16.40 -8.63
N LYS A 39 -8.94 16.73 -9.49
CA LYS A 39 -9.58 15.72 -10.35
C LYS A 39 -8.55 15.20 -11.33
N ILE A 40 -8.21 13.93 -11.23
CA ILE A 40 -7.33 13.24 -12.19
C ILE A 40 -8.22 12.69 -13.29
N LYS A 41 -7.95 13.12 -14.54
CA LYS A 41 -8.67 12.62 -15.70
C LYS A 41 -8.16 11.23 -16.03
N GLN A 42 -9.07 10.27 -16.11
CA GLN A 42 -8.73 8.96 -16.64
C GLN A 42 -8.48 9.08 -18.15
N ILE A 43 -7.28 8.73 -18.59
CA ILE A 43 -6.84 8.88 -19.99
C ILE A 43 -6.76 7.54 -20.74
N THR A 44 -6.93 6.43 -20.07
CA THR A 44 -6.92 5.09 -20.65
C THR A 44 -7.83 4.15 -19.89
N LYS A 45 -8.26 3.06 -20.54
CA LYS A 45 -8.93 1.96 -19.84
C LYS A 45 -7.93 1.25 -18.92
N HIS A 46 -8.44 0.70 -17.84
CA HIS A 46 -7.65 -0.17 -16.96
C HIS A 46 -7.23 -1.42 -17.77
N VAL A 47 -5.92 -1.66 -17.85
CA VAL A 47 -5.37 -2.75 -18.67
C VAL A 47 -5.35 -4.06 -17.89
N ILE A 48 -5.09 -3.99 -16.57
CA ILE A 48 -5.03 -5.15 -15.69
C ILE A 48 -6.36 -5.30 -14.99
N LYS A 49 -7.04 -6.41 -15.26
CA LYS A 49 -8.27 -6.75 -14.57
C LYS A 49 -7.98 -7.02 -13.09
N THR A 50 -8.90 -6.61 -12.23
CA THR A 50 -8.85 -6.92 -10.80
C THR A 50 -10.15 -7.60 -10.37
N SER A 51 -10.03 -8.62 -9.54
CA SER A 51 -11.17 -9.36 -9.02
C SER A 51 -10.97 -9.76 -7.56
N ILE A 52 -12.06 -9.96 -6.86
CA ILE A 52 -12.08 -10.54 -5.52
C ILE A 52 -12.89 -11.83 -5.62
N ASN A 53 -12.27 -12.95 -5.28
CA ASN A 53 -12.99 -14.22 -5.18
C ASN A 53 -13.90 -14.16 -3.96
N LYS A 54 -15.20 -14.34 -4.18
CA LYS A 54 -16.19 -14.39 -3.11
C LYS A 54 -16.16 -15.76 -2.45
N GLU A 55 -15.31 -15.91 -1.48
CA GLU A 55 -15.21 -17.13 -0.65
C GLU A 55 -15.80 -16.85 0.73
N LYS A 56 -16.21 -17.93 1.43
CA LYS A 56 -16.60 -17.81 2.83
C LYS A 56 -15.38 -17.38 3.65
N ASP A 57 -15.58 -16.45 4.56
CA ASP A 57 -14.52 -15.90 5.44
C ASP A 57 -13.41 -15.15 4.70
N GLN A 58 -13.74 -14.52 3.58
CA GLN A 58 -12.82 -13.67 2.82
C GLN A 58 -12.37 -12.45 3.63
N GLY A 59 -11.05 -12.29 3.79
CA GLY A 59 -10.45 -11.18 4.53
C GLY A 59 -10.52 -9.80 3.84
N CYS A 60 -10.88 -9.74 2.55
CA CYS A 60 -10.94 -8.52 1.77
C CYS A 60 -12.35 -8.26 1.22
N LEU A 61 -12.97 -7.16 1.63
CA LEU A 61 -14.29 -6.76 1.16
C LEU A 61 -14.23 -5.84 -0.07
N THR A 62 -13.16 -5.06 -0.19
CA THR A 62 -12.99 -4.09 -1.28
C THR A 62 -11.51 -3.99 -1.65
N PHE A 63 -11.23 -4.05 -2.93
CA PHE A 63 -9.90 -3.88 -3.48
C PHE A 63 -9.92 -2.80 -4.56
N GLY A 64 -9.16 -1.75 -4.35
CA GLY A 64 -9.01 -0.64 -5.31
C GLY A 64 -7.66 -0.71 -6.00
N SER A 65 -7.65 -0.58 -7.31
CA SER A 65 -6.43 -0.51 -8.10
C SER A 65 -6.46 0.66 -9.08
N CYS A 66 -5.29 1.17 -9.40
CA CYS A 66 -5.11 2.21 -10.40
C CYS A 66 -3.91 1.86 -11.29
N TYR A 67 -4.14 1.84 -12.60
CA TYR A 67 -3.05 1.66 -13.55
C TYR A 67 -2.50 3.01 -13.96
N ILE A 68 -1.21 3.20 -13.76
CA ILE A 68 -0.48 4.42 -14.09
C ILE A 68 0.62 4.05 -15.07
N LYS A 69 0.67 4.72 -16.22
CA LYS A 69 1.66 4.46 -17.26
C LYS A 69 2.58 5.66 -17.50
N ASN A 70 3.65 5.41 -18.22
CA ASN A 70 4.67 6.42 -18.51
C ASN A 70 5.35 6.96 -17.24
N ILE A 71 5.54 6.09 -16.26
CA ILE A 71 6.31 6.40 -15.06
C ILE A 71 7.76 6.04 -15.30
N THR A 72 8.65 6.94 -14.89
CA THR A 72 10.06 6.64 -14.70
C THR A 72 10.30 6.60 -13.20
N ASN A 73 10.55 5.42 -12.65
CA ASN A 73 10.91 5.28 -11.25
C ASN A 73 12.36 5.78 -11.07
N LYS A 74 12.53 6.77 -10.22
CA LYS A 74 13.81 7.41 -9.94
C LYS A 74 13.92 7.75 -8.46
N GLU A 75 15.01 8.37 -8.11
CA GLU A 75 15.20 8.92 -6.78
C GLU A 75 14.10 9.91 -6.39
N SER A 76 13.66 9.84 -5.15
CA SER A 76 12.64 10.74 -4.63
C SER A 76 13.11 12.20 -4.56
N PRO A 77 12.22 13.17 -4.76
CA PRO A 77 12.57 14.57 -4.56
C PRO A 77 12.88 14.87 -3.09
N ASP A 78 13.70 15.88 -2.84
CA ASP A 78 14.24 16.19 -1.51
C ASP A 78 13.16 16.45 -0.46
N TRP A 79 12.04 17.07 -0.83
CA TRP A 79 10.94 17.29 0.10
C TRP A 79 10.33 15.97 0.62
N LEU A 80 10.26 14.92 -0.24
CA LEU A 80 9.73 13.60 0.13
C LEU A 80 10.74 12.84 0.99
N LYS A 81 12.01 12.82 0.57
CA LYS A 81 13.10 12.23 1.34
C LYS A 81 13.17 12.81 2.75
N SER A 82 13.17 14.14 2.87
CA SER A 82 13.24 14.83 4.17
C SER A 82 12.11 14.43 5.11
N LYS A 83 10.89 14.24 4.60
CA LYS A 83 9.75 13.79 5.40
C LYS A 83 9.91 12.35 5.86
N LEU A 84 10.32 11.45 4.98
CA LEU A 84 10.52 10.03 5.32
C LEU A 84 11.67 9.86 6.33
N ILE A 85 12.78 10.55 6.12
CA ILE A 85 13.91 10.55 7.06
C ILE A 85 13.50 11.06 8.44
N ALA A 86 12.65 12.11 8.50
CA ALA A 86 12.13 12.62 9.77
C ALA A 86 11.26 11.61 10.53
N LEU A 87 10.68 10.62 9.81
CA LEU A 87 9.94 9.49 10.37
C LEU A 87 10.83 8.27 10.66
N GLY A 88 12.15 8.37 10.46
CA GLY A 88 13.08 7.26 10.65
C GLY A 88 13.12 6.26 9.49
N LEU A 89 12.51 6.59 8.34
CA LEU A 89 12.51 5.74 7.16
C LEU A 89 13.68 6.07 6.24
N LYS A 90 14.22 5.04 5.59
CA LYS A 90 15.22 5.20 4.53
C LYS A 90 14.49 5.35 3.19
N PRO A 91 14.69 6.46 2.44
CA PRO A 91 14.19 6.57 1.08
C PRO A 91 14.76 5.46 0.18
N ILE A 92 13.94 4.91 -0.71
CA ILE A 92 14.29 3.81 -1.60
C ILE A 92 14.19 4.28 -3.06
N SER A 93 12.98 4.58 -3.51
CA SER A 93 12.69 5.07 -4.86
C SER A 93 11.37 5.84 -4.84
N ALA A 94 11.16 6.71 -5.82
CA ALA A 94 10.01 7.61 -5.83
C ALA A 94 8.66 6.87 -5.70
N VAL A 95 8.49 5.73 -6.36
CA VAL A 95 7.25 4.96 -6.30
C VAL A 95 7.03 4.38 -4.90
N VAL A 96 8.04 3.73 -4.33
CA VAL A 96 7.96 3.14 -2.98
C VAL A 96 7.79 4.23 -1.92
N ASP A 97 8.52 5.32 -2.05
CA ASP A 97 8.50 6.43 -1.10
C ASP A 97 7.14 7.16 -1.10
N ILE A 98 6.48 7.28 -2.26
CA ILE A 98 5.11 7.80 -2.34
C ILE A 98 4.13 6.87 -1.61
N THR A 99 4.24 5.55 -1.76
CA THR A 99 3.35 4.63 -1.03
C THR A 99 3.54 4.74 0.47
N ASN A 100 4.79 4.83 0.93
CA ASN A 100 5.11 5.06 2.35
C ASN A 100 4.58 6.42 2.83
N TYR A 101 4.78 7.47 2.06
CA TYR A 101 4.28 8.81 2.41
C TYR A 101 2.76 8.81 2.59
N VAL A 102 2.00 8.23 1.66
CA VAL A 102 0.54 8.15 1.75
C VAL A 102 0.11 7.32 2.95
N MET A 103 0.81 6.24 3.25
CA MET A 103 0.53 5.40 4.42
C MET A 103 0.66 6.22 5.73
N PHE A 104 1.74 6.97 5.90
CA PHE A 104 1.95 7.77 7.11
C PHE A 104 1.07 9.03 7.18
N ASP A 105 0.75 9.64 6.03
CA ASP A 105 -0.11 10.83 6.00
C ASP A 105 -1.60 10.47 6.21
N LEU A 106 -2.09 9.48 5.50
CA LEU A 106 -3.52 9.14 5.43
C LEU A 106 -3.90 7.85 6.18
N ASN A 107 -2.94 7.17 6.77
CA ASN A 107 -3.13 5.84 7.35
C ASN A 107 -3.75 4.85 6.34
N ARG A 108 -3.26 4.88 5.10
CA ARG A 108 -3.73 4.02 4.02
C ARG A 108 -2.54 3.31 3.38
N PRO A 109 -2.25 2.08 3.79
CA PRO A 109 -1.23 1.27 3.15
C PRO A 109 -1.53 1.08 1.66
N LEU A 110 -0.52 1.31 0.84
CA LEU A 110 -0.56 1.10 -0.60
C LEU A 110 0.53 0.10 -0.98
N HIS A 111 0.33 -0.59 -2.09
CA HIS A 111 1.38 -1.38 -2.73
C HIS A 111 1.45 -1.05 -4.21
N ALA A 112 2.67 -0.95 -4.74
CA ALA A 112 2.93 -0.71 -6.15
C ALA A 112 3.47 -1.97 -6.81
N TYR A 113 2.81 -2.39 -7.88
CA TYR A 113 3.21 -3.51 -8.71
C TYR A 113 3.82 -3.02 -10.01
N ASN A 114 4.86 -3.70 -10.48
CA ASN A 114 5.28 -3.56 -11.88
C ASN A 114 4.22 -4.25 -12.77
N ALA A 115 3.47 -3.44 -13.52
CA ALA A 115 2.37 -3.92 -14.33
C ALA A 115 2.78 -4.91 -15.43
N ASP A 116 4.01 -4.79 -15.94
CA ASP A 116 4.53 -5.67 -16.99
C ASP A 116 4.88 -7.08 -16.48
N LYS A 117 5.00 -7.24 -15.15
CA LYS A 117 5.27 -8.51 -14.48
C LYS A 117 4.01 -9.24 -14.01
N ILE A 118 2.82 -8.63 -14.14
CA ILE A 118 1.56 -9.23 -13.73
C ILE A 118 1.02 -10.13 -14.84
N ASP A 119 0.73 -11.39 -14.54
CA ASP A 119 0.11 -12.30 -15.50
C ASP A 119 -1.40 -12.08 -15.57
N LYS A 120 -1.81 -11.21 -16.51
CA LYS A 120 -3.19 -10.92 -16.96
C LYS A 120 -4.09 -10.20 -15.96
N GLU A 121 -4.15 -10.61 -14.71
CA GLU A 121 -5.08 -10.04 -13.73
C GLU A 121 -4.54 -10.12 -12.31
N LEU A 122 -5.01 -9.23 -11.44
CA LEU A 122 -4.83 -9.32 -9.99
C LEU A 122 -6.07 -9.92 -9.35
N ILE A 123 -5.88 -10.96 -8.55
CA ILE A 123 -6.94 -11.69 -7.88
C ILE A 123 -6.72 -11.61 -6.39
N VAL A 124 -7.67 -11.05 -5.65
CA VAL A 124 -7.69 -11.15 -4.19
C VAL A 124 -8.47 -12.40 -3.82
N ARG A 125 -7.85 -13.31 -3.09
CA ARG A 125 -8.42 -14.61 -2.72
C ARG A 125 -7.84 -15.13 -1.41
N ASN A 126 -8.38 -16.19 -0.92
CA ASN A 126 -7.73 -16.96 0.13
C ASN A 126 -6.56 -17.78 -0.45
N SER A 127 -5.52 -17.96 0.35
CA SER A 127 -4.41 -18.88 0.06
C SER A 127 -4.86 -20.33 0.16
N LYS A 128 -4.14 -21.20 -0.53
CA LYS A 128 -4.32 -22.65 -0.48
C LYS A 128 -3.15 -23.28 0.29
N VAL A 129 -3.37 -24.42 0.87
CA VAL A 129 -2.30 -25.19 1.53
C VAL A 129 -1.20 -25.50 0.53
N GLY A 130 0.05 -25.27 0.93
CA GLY A 130 1.24 -25.55 0.12
C GLY A 130 1.65 -24.41 -0.82
N GLU A 131 0.91 -23.31 -0.86
CA GLU A 131 1.40 -22.11 -1.55
C GLU A 131 2.51 -21.44 -0.75
N SER A 132 3.47 -20.88 -1.45
CA SER A 132 4.53 -20.03 -0.88
C SER A 132 4.84 -18.86 -1.80
N PHE A 133 5.50 -17.84 -1.28
CA PHE A 133 6.02 -16.73 -2.06
C PHE A 133 7.25 -16.13 -1.36
N GLU A 134 8.15 -15.57 -2.14
CA GLU A 134 9.26 -14.79 -1.64
C GLU A 134 8.82 -13.34 -1.44
N ALA A 135 8.93 -12.87 -0.20
CA ALA A 135 8.49 -11.53 0.19
C ALA A 135 9.62 -10.49 0.05
N LEU A 136 9.24 -9.19 0.10
CA LEU A 136 10.18 -8.06 -0.04
C LEU A 136 11.26 -8.00 1.07
N ASP A 137 11.12 -8.77 2.13
CA ASP A 137 12.16 -8.94 3.16
C ASP A 137 13.14 -10.09 2.84
N ASN A 138 13.09 -10.64 1.62
CA ASN A 138 13.87 -11.76 1.10
C ASN A 138 13.69 -13.07 1.89
N LYS A 139 12.51 -13.26 2.48
CA LYS A 139 12.14 -14.52 3.12
C LYS A 139 11.07 -15.24 2.33
N GLU A 140 11.15 -16.56 2.30
CA GLU A 140 10.08 -17.39 1.79
C GLU A 140 9.03 -17.65 2.88
N TYR A 141 7.78 -17.31 2.58
CA TYR A 141 6.65 -17.57 3.45
C TYR A 141 5.80 -18.71 2.90
N LYS A 142 5.66 -19.78 3.69
CA LYS A 142 4.71 -20.85 3.43
C LYS A 142 3.36 -20.44 4.00
N LEU A 143 2.33 -20.61 3.20
CA LEU A 143 0.99 -20.12 3.52
C LEU A 143 0.10 -21.26 4.00
N ASP A 144 -0.63 -20.98 5.07
CA ASP A 144 -1.74 -21.82 5.50
C ASP A 144 -3.00 -21.51 4.70
N ASN A 145 -3.99 -22.36 4.79
CA ASN A 145 -5.27 -22.16 4.12
C ASN A 145 -6.02 -20.95 4.69
N GLY A 146 -6.62 -20.15 3.82
CA GLY A 146 -7.51 -19.07 4.22
C GLY A 146 -6.85 -17.74 4.54
N MET A 147 -5.53 -17.59 4.35
CA MET A 147 -4.87 -16.27 4.44
C MET A 147 -5.25 -15.42 3.24
N CYS A 148 -5.54 -14.13 3.46
CA CYS A 148 -5.84 -13.20 2.38
C CYS A 148 -4.58 -12.93 1.57
N VAL A 149 -4.59 -13.30 0.28
CA VAL A 149 -3.49 -13.06 -0.64
C VAL A 149 -3.92 -12.24 -1.85
N ILE A 150 -2.96 -11.52 -2.41
CA ILE A 150 -3.07 -10.95 -3.74
C ILE A 150 -2.24 -11.84 -4.65
N ALA A 151 -2.85 -12.33 -5.72
CA ALA A 151 -2.29 -13.32 -6.63
C ALA A 151 -2.56 -12.90 -8.08
N ASP A 152 -1.86 -13.54 -8.99
CA ASP A 152 -2.19 -13.57 -10.41
C ASP A 152 -2.24 -15.04 -10.89
N LYS A 153 -2.14 -15.27 -12.19
CA LYS A 153 -2.13 -16.64 -12.73
C LYS A 153 -0.83 -17.39 -12.47
N SER A 154 0.26 -16.69 -12.21
CA SER A 154 1.55 -17.31 -11.89
C SER A 154 1.63 -17.79 -10.43
N GLY A 155 0.84 -17.21 -9.53
CA GLY A 155 0.83 -17.58 -8.12
C GLY A 155 0.55 -16.42 -7.17
N VAL A 156 1.01 -16.55 -5.94
CA VAL A 156 0.87 -15.53 -4.90
C VAL A 156 1.89 -14.42 -5.09
N LEU A 157 1.42 -13.19 -5.13
CA LEU A 157 2.22 -11.97 -5.27
C LEU A 157 2.45 -11.25 -3.94
N GLY A 158 1.73 -11.62 -2.90
CA GLY A 158 1.90 -11.06 -1.56
C GLY A 158 0.74 -11.36 -0.62
N LEU A 159 0.98 -11.13 0.67
CA LEU A 159 -0.05 -11.18 1.72
C LEU A 159 -0.83 -9.86 1.75
N GLY A 160 -2.13 -9.95 1.60
CA GLY A 160 -3.01 -8.79 1.54
C GLY A 160 -2.93 -7.92 2.80
N GLY A 161 -2.52 -6.66 2.65
CA GLY A 161 -2.37 -5.71 3.74
C GLY A 161 -1.16 -5.93 4.66
N ILE A 162 -0.26 -6.88 4.35
CA ILE A 162 0.89 -7.22 5.19
C ILE A 162 2.21 -6.96 4.45
N ILE A 163 2.50 -7.72 3.39
CA ILE A 163 3.77 -7.61 2.67
C ILE A 163 3.63 -8.06 1.21
N GLY A 164 4.25 -7.33 0.30
CA GLY A 164 4.35 -7.71 -1.11
C GLY A 164 5.45 -8.72 -1.39
N GLY A 165 5.37 -9.38 -2.54
CA GLY A 165 6.40 -10.28 -3.03
C GLY A 165 7.40 -9.60 -3.95
N VAL A 166 8.56 -10.24 -4.14
CA VAL A 166 9.66 -9.73 -4.98
C VAL A 166 9.34 -9.82 -6.47
N THR A 167 8.56 -10.81 -6.90
CA THR A 167 8.31 -11.12 -8.31
C THR A 167 7.72 -9.97 -9.10
N THR A 168 6.82 -9.22 -8.51
CA THR A 168 6.15 -8.06 -9.13
C THR A 168 6.57 -6.73 -8.52
N SER A 169 7.68 -6.70 -7.79
CA SER A 169 8.21 -5.47 -7.20
C SER A 169 8.59 -4.45 -8.27
N THR A 170 8.50 -3.17 -7.88
CA THR A 170 8.96 -2.06 -8.71
C THR A 170 10.47 -1.95 -8.59
N GLU A 171 11.16 -2.10 -9.70
CA GLU A 171 12.61 -1.91 -9.80
C GLU A 171 12.97 -0.41 -9.76
N GLN A 172 14.19 -0.12 -9.34
CA GLN A 172 14.77 1.21 -9.43
C GLN A 172 15.11 1.57 -10.87
#